data_f8ec57ebade60f716fd1b9076b86b434
#
_entry.id   f8ec57ebade60f716fd1b9076b86b434
#
_cell.length_a   1.000
_cell.length_b   1.000
_cell.length_c   1.000
_cell.angle_alpha   90.00
_cell.angle_beta   90.00
_cell.angle_gamma   90.00
#
_symmetry.space_group_name_H-M   'P 1'
#
loop_
_entity.id
_entity.type
_entity.pdbx_description
1 polymer ?
#
loop_
_entity_poly.entity_id
_entity_poly.type
_entity_poly.pdbx_seq_one_letter_code
_entity_poly.pdbx_strand_id
1 'polypeptide(L)'
;MNQPRPPSPVVPPARTVPAPETATRRPTAPPSAASPSARRTVLVAGALAALASATASCSAPGDPDDGRPGAPRPSAVSPRPRTPGSPGPATTPTGDAPADWPALGRSLDGSLVRPDDAAYATARRVYNTRFDTQRPAAVAYVRHEDDIRECLAFARRTGTPVAIRSGGHSYTGRSGGDGRLVVDVSALSGVDRDGTIGAGARLGDVYRGLGAHGLTIPGGSCATVGISGLTLGGGHGVASRAYGLTCDSLTSATLVTADGATLTADTVRNQDLFWALRGGGNGGFGVVTRLRFRTSPAPRTVVCDLSWPWSRAGAVLAAWQEWGPDQPDEIWSSLHLSARPGGAEPTVTLSAFSLGTYGDLQNAVDRLADRAGSSASTVSLRRRGYEEAMLLYAGCAGLTAEECHLPGTTPGRTARGALGRETYAAASDFFSRSLPPEGIRALTGRAEAFSRLAGAGGSEGSVILTALGGAVNRVARDATAFVHRDSRMLAQYLASWPPNTAGSMAQGWLKNTHAAMRPHASGEAYQNYADPTLTDWRHAYFGTSADRLGKLRGRYDPGQLFAGPQTP
;
A
#
# COMPACT_ATOMS: atom_id res chain seq x y z
N MET A 1 -48.11 -11.35 -47.59
CA MET A 1 -47.21 -12.26 -48.32
C MET A 1 -46.40 -13.01 -47.25
N ASN A 2 -46.80 -14.28 -47.04
CA ASN A 2 -46.18 -15.20 -46.09
C ASN A 2 -44.87 -15.77 -46.64
N GLN A 3 -43.83 -15.78 -45.86
CA GLN A 3 -42.66 -16.64 -46.09
C GLN A 3 -42.59 -17.70 -45.00
N PRO A 4 -42.26 -18.96 -45.30
CA PRO A 4 -42.32 -20.09 -44.39
C PRO A 4 -41.03 -20.24 -43.57
N ARG A 5 -41.18 -20.75 -42.33
CA ARG A 5 -40.07 -21.12 -41.42
C ARG A 5 -39.32 -22.36 -41.93
N PRO A 6 -38.01 -22.46 -41.69
CA PRO A 6 -37.26 -23.69 -41.91
C PRO A 6 -37.46 -24.72 -40.77
N PRO A 7 -37.28 -26.02 -41.06
CA PRO A 7 -37.56 -27.11 -40.12
C PRO A 7 -36.42 -27.32 -39.11
N SER A 8 -36.82 -27.83 -37.92
CA SER A 8 -35.93 -28.20 -36.81
C SER A 8 -35.08 -29.44 -37.11
N PRO A 9 -33.84 -29.55 -36.61
CA PRO A 9 -33.03 -30.75 -36.80
C PRO A 9 -33.45 -31.89 -35.85
N VAL A 10 -33.43 -33.10 -36.41
CA VAL A 10 -33.73 -34.37 -35.76
C VAL A 10 -32.53 -34.85 -34.94
N VAL A 11 -32.76 -35.23 -33.68
CA VAL A 11 -31.76 -35.83 -32.76
C VAL A 11 -31.79 -37.37 -32.95
N PRO A 12 -30.64 -38.02 -33.17
CA PRO A 12 -30.58 -39.50 -33.19
C PRO A 12 -30.46 -40.08 -31.76
N PRO A 13 -30.91 -41.32 -31.54
CA PRO A 13 -31.01 -41.95 -30.22
C PRO A 13 -29.66 -42.43 -29.68
N ALA A 14 -29.56 -42.39 -28.35
CA ALA A 14 -28.38 -42.79 -27.57
C ALA A 14 -28.08 -44.29 -27.66
N ARG A 15 -26.81 -44.65 -27.86
CA ARG A 15 -26.31 -46.03 -27.75
C ARG A 15 -25.98 -46.34 -26.28
N THR A 16 -26.60 -47.41 -25.79
CA THR A 16 -26.29 -48.09 -24.52
C THR A 16 -24.98 -48.89 -24.63
N VAL A 17 -24.09 -48.74 -23.63
CA VAL A 17 -22.92 -49.59 -23.44
C VAL A 17 -23.09 -50.38 -22.14
N PRO A 18 -22.83 -51.71 -22.13
CA PRO A 18 -23.07 -52.56 -20.97
C PRO A 18 -21.94 -52.48 -19.93
N ALA A 19 -22.31 -52.73 -18.66
CA ALA A 19 -21.42 -52.80 -17.51
C ALA A 19 -20.55 -54.06 -17.48
N PRO A 20 -19.33 -54.02 -16.93
CA PRO A 20 -18.56 -55.23 -16.63
C PRO A 20 -18.82 -55.76 -15.22
N GLU A 21 -18.79 -57.09 -15.16
CA GLU A 21 -19.08 -57.97 -14.02
C GLU A 21 -18.07 -57.88 -12.87
N THR A 22 -18.58 -58.12 -11.69
CA THR A 22 -17.90 -58.30 -10.41
C THR A 22 -17.15 -59.63 -10.34
N ALA A 23 -15.89 -59.63 -9.93
CA ALA A 23 -15.16 -60.79 -9.45
C ALA A 23 -14.61 -60.55 -8.04
N THR A 24 -15.17 -61.26 -7.10
CA THR A 24 -14.76 -61.43 -5.71
C THR A 24 -13.47 -62.26 -5.59
N ARG A 25 -12.49 -61.83 -4.84
CA ARG A 25 -11.60 -62.71 -4.08
C ARG A 25 -11.04 -62.04 -2.81
N ARG A 26 -11.10 -62.77 -1.73
CA ARG A 26 -10.65 -62.50 -0.36
C ARG A 26 -9.21 -62.98 -0.14
N PRO A 27 -8.62 -62.83 1.05
CA PRO A 27 -7.40 -62.00 1.31
C PRO A 27 -6.18 -62.84 1.73
N THR A 28 -5.02 -62.29 1.62
CA THR A 28 -3.82 -62.74 2.40
C THR A 28 -3.05 -61.54 2.89
N ALA A 29 -2.74 -61.52 4.18
CA ALA A 29 -1.88 -60.55 4.89
C ALA A 29 -0.46 -61.13 5.10
N PRO A 30 0.49 -60.43 5.75
CA PRO A 30 1.46 -59.50 5.19
C PRO A 30 2.91 -60.05 5.19
N PRO A 31 3.87 -59.28 4.81
CA PRO A 31 4.86 -58.88 5.81
C PRO A 31 5.29 -57.41 5.82
N SER A 32 5.65 -57.02 7.01
CA SER A 32 6.32 -55.81 7.45
C SER A 32 7.56 -55.46 6.63
N ALA A 33 7.75 -54.19 6.28
CA ALA A 33 9.02 -53.49 6.43
C ALA A 33 8.98 -52.02 5.98
N ALA A 34 9.57 -51.19 6.81
CA ALA A 34 10.31 -49.95 6.51
C ALA A 34 9.58 -48.73 5.95
N SER A 35 9.39 -47.73 6.81
CA SER A 35 9.19 -46.32 6.48
C SER A 35 10.31 -45.76 5.61
N PRO A 36 9.98 -44.96 4.60
CA PRO A 36 10.86 -43.91 4.10
C PRO A 36 10.33 -42.53 4.53
N SER A 37 10.85 -42.08 5.56
CA SER A 37 11.40 -40.79 5.98
C SER A 37 11.08 -39.56 5.17
N ALA A 38 10.48 -38.61 5.79
CA ALA A 38 10.93 -37.24 6.13
C ALA A 38 11.84 -36.48 5.10
N ARG A 39 11.63 -36.56 3.80
CA ARG A 39 12.36 -35.70 2.83
C ARG A 39 11.51 -34.93 1.82
N ARG A 40 10.19 -35.04 1.83
CA ARG A 40 9.29 -34.32 0.90
C ARG A 40 8.55 -33.12 1.48
N THR A 41 8.61 -32.88 2.79
CA THR A 41 7.87 -31.79 3.46
C THR A 41 8.67 -30.49 3.55
N VAL A 42 10.00 -30.51 3.33
CA VAL A 42 10.87 -29.33 3.48
C VAL A 42 10.90 -28.45 2.21
N LEU A 43 10.58 -29.00 1.03
CA LEU A 43 10.64 -28.24 -0.24
C LEU A 43 9.38 -27.39 -0.52
N VAL A 44 8.24 -27.67 0.13
CA VAL A 44 7.00 -26.88 -0.07
C VAL A 44 6.97 -25.67 0.88
N ALA A 45 7.58 -25.76 2.07
CA ALA A 45 7.67 -24.64 3.00
C ALA A 45 8.66 -23.55 2.55
N GLY A 46 9.73 -23.93 1.86
CA GLY A 46 10.73 -22.98 1.33
C GLY A 46 10.22 -22.13 0.17
N ALA A 47 9.33 -22.67 -0.68
CA ALA A 47 8.77 -21.94 -1.82
C ALA A 47 7.71 -20.92 -1.41
N LEU A 48 6.93 -21.20 -0.32
CA LEU A 48 5.94 -20.28 0.21
C LEU A 48 6.57 -19.10 0.97
N ALA A 49 7.70 -19.32 1.64
CA ALA A 49 8.44 -18.25 2.32
C ALA A 49 9.13 -17.29 1.32
N ALA A 50 9.57 -17.78 0.16
CA ALA A 50 10.14 -16.93 -0.90
C ALA A 50 9.08 -16.09 -1.62
N LEU A 51 7.83 -16.56 -1.69
CA LEU A 51 6.70 -15.83 -2.31
C LEU A 51 6.16 -14.70 -1.41
N ALA A 52 6.23 -14.85 -0.08
CA ALA A 52 5.85 -13.79 0.86
C ALA A 52 6.82 -12.60 0.84
N SER A 53 8.08 -12.80 0.47
CA SER A 53 9.09 -11.73 0.33
C SER A 53 8.92 -10.89 -0.94
N ALA A 54 8.15 -11.35 -1.92
CA ALA A 54 7.96 -10.69 -3.21
C ALA A 54 6.84 -9.64 -3.23
N THR A 55 5.97 -9.61 -2.21
CA THR A 55 4.94 -8.57 -2.08
C THR A 55 5.40 -7.47 -1.13
N ALA A 56 6.27 -6.61 -1.62
CA ALA A 56 6.70 -5.35 -1.03
C ALA A 56 6.21 -5.07 0.40
N SER A 57 7.07 -5.21 1.37
CA SER A 57 7.00 -4.50 2.64
C SER A 57 5.79 -4.73 3.55
N CYS A 58 5.30 -5.96 3.70
CA CYS A 58 4.39 -6.31 4.81
C CYS A 58 4.66 -7.75 5.23
N SER A 59 5.48 -7.96 6.22
CA SER A 59 6.30 -9.14 6.43
C SER A 59 5.89 -10.09 7.51
N ALA A 60 6.56 -11.21 7.53
CA ALA A 60 6.40 -12.37 8.40
C ALA A 60 6.79 -12.13 9.88
N PRO A 61 6.36 -13.02 10.79
CA PRO A 61 6.38 -12.81 12.24
C PRO A 61 7.78 -12.86 12.86
N GLY A 62 8.02 -11.94 13.80
CA GLY A 62 9.17 -11.98 14.72
C GLY A 62 8.81 -12.73 16.01
N ASP A 63 9.79 -13.40 16.59
CA ASP A 63 9.68 -14.18 17.82
C ASP A 63 9.18 -13.36 19.01
N PRO A 64 8.43 -13.98 19.95
CA PRO A 64 7.87 -13.29 21.11
C PRO A 64 8.90 -13.12 22.23
N ASP A 65 8.93 -11.92 22.82
CA ASP A 65 9.61 -11.68 24.10
C ASP A 65 8.56 -11.55 25.21
N ASP A 66 8.81 -12.26 26.30
CA ASP A 66 7.91 -12.45 27.45
C ASP A 66 7.77 -11.21 28.34
N GLY A 67 6.55 -10.95 28.86
CA GLY A 67 6.36 -9.98 29.92
C GLY A 67 4.92 -9.60 30.24
N ARG A 68 4.24 -10.33 31.11
CA ARG A 68 3.01 -9.95 31.83
C ARG A 68 3.30 -8.94 32.96
N PRO A 69 2.33 -8.11 33.44
CA PRO A 69 0.98 -8.50 33.88
C PRO A 69 -0.15 -7.49 33.62
N GLY A 70 -1.39 -7.91 33.82
CA GLY A 70 -2.60 -7.20 33.57
C GLY A 70 -3.02 -6.14 34.61
N ALA A 71 -3.94 -5.26 34.17
CA ALA A 71 -4.73 -4.37 35.02
C ALA A 71 -6.08 -3.98 34.33
N PRO A 72 -7.06 -3.46 35.08
CA PRO A 72 -8.48 -3.69 34.88
C PRO A 72 -9.19 -2.70 33.95
N ARG A 73 -10.37 -3.10 33.48
CA ARG A 73 -11.28 -2.31 32.61
C ARG A 73 -11.90 -1.13 33.38
N PRO A 74 -12.05 0.04 32.78
CA PRO A 74 -13.01 1.04 33.23
C PRO A 74 -14.31 1.02 32.42
N SER A 75 -15.39 1.26 33.14
CA SER A 75 -16.78 1.28 32.68
C SER A 75 -17.11 2.48 31.79
N ALA A 76 -18.06 2.28 30.88
CA ALA A 76 -18.58 3.28 29.97
C ALA A 76 -19.39 4.36 30.69
N VAL A 77 -19.10 5.63 30.38
CA VAL A 77 -19.94 6.81 30.74
C VAL A 77 -20.42 7.44 29.44
N SER A 78 -21.74 7.62 29.33
CA SER A 78 -22.43 8.24 28.20
C SER A 78 -22.19 9.74 28.13
N PRO A 79 -22.00 10.34 26.94
CA PRO A 79 -21.75 11.78 26.79
C PRO A 79 -23.05 12.61 26.78
N ARG A 80 -23.01 13.75 27.47
CA ARG A 80 -24.03 14.80 27.38
C ARG A 80 -23.81 15.71 26.17
N PRO A 81 -24.85 16.19 25.48
CA PRO A 81 -24.73 17.13 24.37
C PRO A 81 -24.29 18.51 24.82
N ARG A 82 -23.31 19.10 24.14
CA ARG A 82 -22.92 20.50 24.27
C ARG A 82 -23.49 21.33 23.10
N THR A 83 -24.04 22.51 23.42
CA THR A 83 -24.50 23.50 22.45
C THR A 83 -23.35 24.20 21.75
N PRO A 84 -23.45 24.53 20.44
CA PRO A 84 -22.37 25.21 19.70
C PRO A 84 -22.25 26.69 20.13
N GLY A 85 -21.07 27.10 20.55
CA GLY A 85 -20.72 28.49 20.77
C GLY A 85 -20.34 29.19 19.45
N SER A 86 -20.74 30.42 19.29
CA SER A 86 -20.44 31.29 18.15
C SER A 86 -18.93 31.52 17.95
N PRO A 87 -18.44 31.64 16.71
CA PRO A 87 -17.03 31.91 16.46
C PRO A 87 -16.63 33.32 16.84
N GLY A 88 -15.64 33.45 17.71
CA GLY A 88 -14.98 34.73 18.01
C GLY A 88 -14.04 35.15 16.89
N PRO A 89 -13.61 36.44 16.83
CA PRO A 89 -12.77 36.94 15.74
C PRO A 89 -11.39 36.30 15.74
N ALA A 90 -10.91 36.00 14.54
CA ALA A 90 -9.59 35.43 14.29
C ALA A 90 -8.45 36.32 14.82
N THR A 91 -7.75 35.84 15.81
CA THR A 91 -6.50 36.47 16.29
C THR A 91 -5.32 36.03 15.42
N THR A 92 -4.54 36.99 14.95
CA THR A 92 -3.27 36.79 14.24
C THR A 92 -2.30 35.97 15.12
N PRO A 93 -1.60 34.95 14.59
CA PRO A 93 -0.74 34.11 15.43
C PRO A 93 0.52 34.88 15.85
N THR A 94 0.69 35.06 17.15
CA THR A 94 1.98 35.35 17.77
C THR A 94 2.52 34.05 18.34
N GLY A 95 3.46 33.41 17.66
CA GLY A 95 4.00 32.08 17.96
C GLY A 95 4.88 31.95 19.21
N ASP A 96 4.69 32.80 20.21
CA ASP A 96 5.57 32.92 21.40
C ASP A 96 4.89 32.52 22.72
N ALA A 97 3.66 31.98 22.70
CA ALA A 97 3.02 31.54 23.92
C ALA A 97 3.67 30.25 24.46
N PRO A 98 3.94 30.17 25.78
CA PRO A 98 4.42 28.92 26.39
C PRO A 98 3.47 27.76 26.08
N ALA A 99 4.05 26.60 25.76
CA ALA A 99 3.28 25.42 25.40
C ALA A 99 2.69 24.72 26.65
N ASP A 100 1.43 24.99 26.97
CA ASP A 100 0.70 24.29 28.04
C ASP A 100 0.13 22.96 27.53
N TRP A 101 0.99 21.95 27.47
CA TRP A 101 0.62 20.59 27.07
C TRP A 101 -0.43 19.93 27.95
N PRO A 102 -0.38 20.10 29.30
CA PRO A 102 -1.46 19.60 30.16
C PRO A 102 -2.84 20.19 29.83
N ALA A 103 -2.91 21.50 29.51
CA ALA A 103 -4.16 22.11 29.11
C ALA A 103 -4.67 21.52 27.78
N LEU A 104 -3.79 21.35 26.79
CA LEU A 104 -4.16 20.66 25.54
C LEU A 104 -4.68 19.25 25.83
N GLY A 105 -3.98 18.46 26.66
CA GLY A 105 -4.42 17.09 27.00
C GLY A 105 -5.82 17.04 27.65
N ARG A 106 -6.18 18.06 28.43
CA ARG A 106 -7.51 18.16 29.05
C ARG A 106 -8.63 18.62 28.10
N SER A 107 -8.27 19.32 27.03
CA SER A 107 -9.24 19.82 26.04
C SER A 107 -9.63 18.77 24.98
N LEU A 108 -8.87 17.65 24.87
CA LEU A 108 -9.15 16.59 23.92
C LEU A 108 -10.11 15.54 24.49
N ASP A 109 -11.08 15.09 23.71
CA ASP A 109 -11.86 13.87 23.97
C ASP A 109 -11.04 12.60 23.60
N GLY A 110 -10.01 12.77 22.79
CA GLY A 110 -8.99 11.79 22.49
C GLY A 110 -7.93 11.66 23.57
N SER A 111 -6.71 11.34 23.18
CA SER A 111 -5.59 11.23 24.14
C SER A 111 -4.35 11.95 23.63
N LEU A 112 -3.63 12.58 24.54
CA LEU A 112 -2.32 13.20 24.28
C LEU A 112 -1.23 12.36 24.94
N VAL A 113 -0.27 11.85 24.18
CA VAL A 113 0.86 11.06 24.65
C VAL A 113 2.12 11.90 24.55
N ARG A 114 2.83 12.07 25.67
CA ARG A 114 4.03 12.90 25.81
C ARG A 114 5.28 12.07 26.11
N PRO A 115 6.49 12.64 26.00
CA PRO A 115 7.74 11.91 26.23
C PRO A 115 7.83 11.17 27.57
N ASP A 116 7.17 11.67 28.63
CA ASP A 116 7.20 11.08 29.97
C ASP A 116 6.14 9.98 30.18
N ASP A 117 5.26 9.77 29.20
CA ASP A 117 4.20 8.75 29.26
C ASP A 117 4.73 7.36 28.87
N ALA A 118 4.31 6.32 29.57
CA ALA A 118 4.70 4.94 29.29
C ALA A 118 4.38 4.51 27.84
N ALA A 119 3.30 5.04 27.25
CA ALA A 119 2.88 4.76 25.88
C ALA A 119 3.76 5.46 24.82
N TYR A 120 4.61 6.43 25.19
CA TYR A 120 5.34 7.25 24.23
C TYR A 120 6.29 6.46 23.34
N ALA A 121 6.97 5.47 23.90
CA ALA A 121 7.88 4.62 23.14
C ALA A 121 7.18 3.93 21.94
N THR A 122 5.91 3.57 22.08
CA THR A 122 5.08 3.01 21.00
C THR A 122 4.44 4.10 20.15
N ALA A 123 3.89 5.14 20.78
CA ALA A 123 3.15 6.21 20.12
C ALA A 123 4.01 6.99 19.10
N ARG A 124 5.29 7.25 19.39
CA ARG A 124 6.20 7.99 18.50
C ARG A 124 6.62 7.22 17.24
N ARG A 125 6.52 5.87 17.25
CA ARG A 125 7.03 5.03 16.16
C ARG A 125 6.13 5.07 14.94
N VAL A 126 6.73 5.30 13.78
CA VAL A 126 6.12 5.12 12.45
C VAL A 126 6.45 3.73 11.91
N TYR A 127 5.88 3.33 10.76
CA TYR A 127 6.10 1.98 10.21
C TYR A 127 7.58 1.69 9.89
N ASN A 128 8.25 2.62 9.21
CA ASN A 128 9.66 2.47 8.83
C ASN A 128 10.57 2.77 10.02
N THR A 129 11.30 1.76 10.49
CA THR A 129 12.15 1.85 11.69
C THR A 129 13.34 2.79 11.53
N ARG A 130 13.70 3.20 10.30
CA ARG A 130 14.73 4.26 10.06
C ARG A 130 14.45 5.54 10.85
N PHE A 131 13.18 5.79 11.16
CA PHE A 131 12.74 7.02 11.83
C PHE A 131 12.51 6.82 13.33
N ASP A 132 12.96 5.72 13.91
CA ASP A 132 12.79 5.42 15.35
C ASP A 132 13.59 6.36 16.27
N THR A 133 14.51 7.14 15.72
CA THR A 133 15.20 8.21 16.45
C THR A 133 14.38 9.48 16.60
N GLN A 134 13.32 9.68 15.81
CA GLN A 134 12.46 10.85 15.91
C GLN A 134 11.82 10.99 17.30
N ARG A 135 11.76 12.23 17.80
CA ARG A 135 11.22 12.59 19.12
C ARG A 135 10.16 13.69 18.96
N PRO A 136 8.91 13.35 18.59
CA PRO A 136 7.84 14.33 18.57
C PRO A 136 7.58 14.91 19.98
N ALA A 137 7.18 16.17 20.05
CA ALA A 137 6.86 16.83 21.30
C ALA A 137 5.63 16.19 21.98
N ALA A 138 4.67 15.70 21.18
CA ALA A 138 3.52 14.94 21.62
C ALA A 138 2.89 14.19 20.45
N VAL A 139 2.06 13.17 20.77
CA VAL A 139 1.16 12.48 19.84
C VAL A 139 -0.27 12.62 20.35
N ALA A 140 -1.12 13.33 19.60
CA ALA A 140 -2.53 13.47 19.87
C ALA A 140 -3.32 12.47 19.03
N TYR A 141 -3.94 11.47 19.65
CA TYR A 141 -4.89 10.55 19.02
C TYR A 141 -6.28 11.18 19.04
N VAL A 142 -6.67 11.78 17.93
CA VAL A 142 -7.91 12.57 17.81
C VAL A 142 -9.10 11.66 17.51
N ARG A 143 -10.27 11.98 18.08
CA ARG A 143 -11.50 11.21 17.92
C ARG A 143 -12.55 11.89 17.04
N HIS A 144 -12.44 13.19 16.82
CA HIS A 144 -13.34 13.99 15.98
C HIS A 144 -12.67 15.33 15.58
N GLU A 145 -13.37 16.14 14.81
CA GLU A 145 -12.87 17.39 14.27
C GLU A 145 -12.55 18.45 15.34
N ASP A 146 -13.22 18.43 16.51
CA ASP A 146 -12.95 19.38 17.58
C ASP A 146 -11.58 19.14 18.22
N ASP A 147 -11.19 17.88 18.44
CA ASP A 147 -9.83 17.54 18.89
C ASP A 147 -8.77 18.09 17.92
N ILE A 148 -9.04 17.98 16.61
CA ILE A 148 -8.11 18.51 15.60
C ILE A 148 -8.04 20.03 15.69
N ARG A 149 -9.17 20.72 15.85
CA ARG A 149 -9.20 22.19 16.01
C ARG A 149 -8.38 22.64 17.22
N GLU A 150 -8.53 21.96 18.36
CA GLU A 150 -7.73 22.22 19.57
C GLU A 150 -6.24 22.04 19.32
N CYS A 151 -5.84 20.92 18.68
CA CYS A 151 -4.44 20.68 18.30
C CYS A 151 -3.89 21.76 17.38
N LEU A 152 -4.64 22.16 16.34
CA LEU A 152 -4.18 23.17 15.39
C LEU A 152 -4.16 24.57 16.01
N ALA A 153 -5.15 24.92 16.86
CA ALA A 153 -5.16 26.16 17.61
C ALA A 153 -3.97 26.26 18.58
N PHE A 154 -3.68 25.17 19.30
CA PHE A 154 -2.49 25.08 20.15
C PHE A 154 -1.21 25.28 19.33
N ALA A 155 -1.06 24.55 18.22
CA ALA A 155 0.11 24.62 17.37
C ALA A 155 0.36 26.04 16.82
N ARG A 156 -0.71 26.75 16.40
CA ARG A 156 -0.59 28.14 15.95
C ARG A 156 -0.17 29.10 17.07
N ARG A 157 -0.74 28.96 18.28
CA ARG A 157 -0.39 29.85 19.42
C ARG A 157 1.04 29.66 19.90
N THR A 158 1.55 28.44 19.83
CA THR A 158 2.87 28.07 20.38
C THR A 158 3.97 27.99 19.35
N GLY A 159 3.68 28.18 18.06
CA GLY A 159 4.65 27.95 16.98
C GLY A 159 5.06 26.48 16.83
N THR A 160 4.37 25.51 17.46
CA THR A 160 4.70 24.09 17.38
C THR A 160 4.39 23.53 15.99
N PRO A 161 5.38 22.99 15.25
CA PRO A 161 5.11 22.43 13.94
C PRO A 161 4.26 21.14 14.06
N VAL A 162 3.39 20.91 13.07
CA VAL A 162 2.46 19.77 13.06
C VAL A 162 2.94 18.69 12.09
N ALA A 163 2.74 17.43 12.47
CA ALA A 163 2.76 16.28 11.57
C ALA A 163 1.38 15.59 11.58
N ILE A 164 0.90 15.17 10.41
CA ILE A 164 -0.36 14.44 10.29
C ILE A 164 -0.04 12.96 10.10
N ARG A 165 -0.72 12.09 10.87
CA ARG A 165 -0.50 10.64 10.80
C ARG A 165 -1.82 9.88 10.68
N SER A 166 -1.92 9.04 9.65
CA SER A 166 -2.87 7.96 9.51
C SER A 166 -2.13 6.62 9.77
N GLY A 167 -1.77 5.83 8.76
CA GLY A 167 -1.01 4.58 8.91
C GLY A 167 0.46 4.71 9.32
N GLY A 168 1.05 5.89 9.22
CA GLY A 168 2.47 6.09 9.56
C GLY A 168 3.46 5.50 8.55
N HIS A 169 3.05 5.27 7.29
CA HIS A 169 3.86 4.65 6.23
C HIS A 169 4.65 5.64 5.37
N SER A 170 4.75 6.91 5.75
CA SER A 170 5.54 7.89 4.98
C SER A 170 6.97 7.41 4.76
N TYR A 171 7.43 7.38 3.52
CA TYR A 171 8.77 6.97 3.12
C TYR A 171 9.86 7.97 3.55
N THR A 172 9.46 9.20 3.85
CA THR A 172 10.34 10.27 4.35
C THR A 172 10.17 10.54 5.84
N GLY A 173 9.38 9.72 6.57
CA GLY A 173 9.14 9.90 8.00
C GLY A 173 8.26 11.10 8.37
N ARG A 174 7.57 11.72 7.42
CA ARG A 174 6.73 12.93 7.64
C ARG A 174 5.53 12.71 8.57
N SER A 175 5.14 11.46 8.80
CA SER A 175 4.08 11.10 9.78
C SER A 175 4.56 11.23 11.24
N GLY A 176 5.76 11.69 11.49
CA GLY A 176 6.40 11.99 12.76
C GLY A 176 7.26 13.23 12.65
N GLY A 177 8.35 13.28 13.39
CA GLY A 177 9.36 14.34 13.34
C GLY A 177 9.69 14.93 14.70
N ASP A 178 10.92 15.41 14.86
CA ASP A 178 11.40 15.98 16.11
C ASP A 178 10.66 17.27 16.45
N GLY A 179 10.28 17.41 17.72
CA GLY A 179 9.61 18.61 18.24
C GLY A 179 8.19 18.86 17.72
N ARG A 180 7.65 17.98 16.85
CA ARG A 180 6.32 18.17 16.25
C ARG A 180 5.20 17.69 17.17
N LEU A 181 4.05 18.35 17.08
CA LEU A 181 2.77 17.79 17.51
C LEU A 181 2.26 16.86 16.40
N VAL A 182 2.22 15.54 16.66
CA VAL A 182 1.64 14.57 15.74
C VAL A 182 0.15 14.51 15.96
N VAL A 183 -0.64 14.92 14.97
CA VAL A 183 -2.10 14.73 14.94
C VAL A 183 -2.38 13.39 14.27
N ASP A 184 -2.71 12.39 15.09
CA ASP A 184 -2.94 11.02 14.65
C ASP A 184 -4.43 10.71 14.53
N VAL A 185 -4.88 10.46 13.31
CA VAL A 185 -6.30 10.19 12.99
C VAL A 185 -6.65 8.69 13.08
N SER A 186 -5.79 7.83 13.61
CA SER A 186 -6.00 6.37 13.65
C SER A 186 -7.28 5.94 14.35
N ALA A 187 -7.82 6.76 15.27
CA ALA A 187 -9.10 6.47 15.93
C ALA A 187 -10.32 6.74 15.02
N LEU A 188 -10.15 7.48 13.93
CA LEU A 188 -11.19 7.71 12.91
C LEU A 188 -11.17 6.57 11.89
N SER A 189 -11.56 5.36 12.27
CA SER A 189 -11.33 4.12 11.50
C SER A 189 -12.59 3.44 10.96
N GLY A 190 -13.77 4.08 11.08
CA GLY A 190 -15.03 3.49 10.58
C GLY A 190 -14.98 3.19 9.08
N VAL A 191 -15.60 2.09 8.67
CA VAL A 191 -15.76 1.68 7.27
C VAL A 191 -17.23 1.36 7.04
N ASP A 192 -17.93 2.22 6.31
CA ASP A 192 -19.35 2.09 6.04
C ASP A 192 -19.60 1.48 4.65
N ARG A 193 -20.67 0.71 4.51
CA ARG A 193 -21.05 0.02 3.26
C ARG A 193 -21.29 0.97 2.09
N ASP A 194 -21.57 2.24 2.33
CA ASP A 194 -21.79 3.26 1.29
C ASP A 194 -20.48 3.85 0.75
N GLY A 195 -19.34 3.32 1.16
CA GLY A 195 -18.00 3.78 0.78
C GLY A 195 -17.50 4.97 1.60
N THR A 196 -18.19 5.33 2.69
CA THR A 196 -17.70 6.34 3.65
C THR A 196 -16.68 5.68 4.58
N ILE A 197 -15.46 6.22 4.64
CA ILE A 197 -14.34 5.64 5.37
C ILE A 197 -13.65 6.73 6.20
N GLY A 198 -13.42 6.44 7.47
CA GLY A 198 -12.65 7.30 8.36
C GLY A 198 -11.18 7.37 7.93
N ALA A 199 -10.57 8.54 8.03
CA ALA A 199 -9.23 8.82 7.51
C ALA A 199 -8.12 7.96 8.15
N GLY A 200 -8.36 7.41 9.32
CA GLY A 200 -7.44 6.54 10.07
C GLY A 200 -7.57 5.05 9.76
N ALA A 201 -8.56 4.62 8.97
CA ALA A 201 -8.76 3.22 8.64
C ALA A 201 -7.52 2.62 7.95
N ARG A 202 -7.20 1.38 8.32
CA ARG A 202 -6.13 0.59 7.68
C ARG A 202 -6.69 -0.16 6.48
N LEU A 203 -5.87 -0.39 5.45
CA LEU A 203 -6.34 -1.08 4.25
C LEU A 203 -6.87 -2.48 4.54
N GLY A 204 -6.26 -3.22 5.49
CA GLY A 204 -6.77 -4.51 5.92
C GLY A 204 -8.23 -4.43 6.41
N ASP A 205 -8.55 -3.40 7.21
CA ASP A 205 -9.90 -3.17 7.73
C ASP A 205 -10.86 -2.68 6.64
N VAL A 206 -10.36 -1.85 5.70
CA VAL A 206 -11.14 -1.39 4.55
C VAL A 206 -11.57 -2.57 3.67
N TYR A 207 -10.65 -3.49 3.35
CA TYR A 207 -10.98 -4.67 2.55
C TYR A 207 -11.96 -5.61 3.25
N ARG A 208 -11.80 -5.83 4.57
CA ARG A 208 -12.77 -6.62 5.35
C ARG A 208 -14.13 -5.93 5.45
N GLY A 209 -14.14 -4.64 5.80
CA GLY A 209 -15.39 -3.90 5.99
C GLY A 209 -16.23 -3.78 4.71
N LEU A 210 -15.60 -3.49 3.57
CA LEU A 210 -16.30 -3.45 2.28
C LEU A 210 -16.57 -4.85 1.74
N GLY A 211 -15.61 -5.79 1.89
CA GLY A 211 -15.72 -7.17 1.43
C GLY A 211 -16.90 -7.93 2.03
N ALA A 212 -17.23 -7.67 3.31
CA ALA A 212 -18.42 -8.20 3.96
C ALA A 212 -19.74 -7.86 3.23
N HIS A 213 -19.73 -6.85 2.37
CA HIS A 213 -20.84 -6.42 1.53
C HIS A 213 -20.65 -6.73 0.03
N GLY A 214 -19.63 -7.50 -0.32
CA GLY A 214 -19.29 -7.79 -1.73
C GLY A 214 -18.75 -6.57 -2.50
N LEU A 215 -18.23 -5.57 -1.78
CA LEU A 215 -17.73 -4.31 -2.31
C LEU A 215 -16.23 -4.16 -2.06
N THR A 216 -15.60 -3.27 -2.84
CA THR A 216 -14.21 -2.86 -2.66
C THR A 216 -13.97 -1.46 -3.21
N ILE A 217 -12.76 -0.96 -2.96
CA ILE A 217 -12.15 0.18 -3.67
C ILE A 217 -10.78 -0.25 -4.20
N PRO A 218 -10.27 0.31 -5.30
CA PRO A 218 -8.89 0.11 -5.68
C PRO A 218 -7.97 0.72 -4.61
N GLY A 219 -7.11 -0.09 -4.02
CA GLY A 219 -6.21 0.31 -2.95
C GLY A 219 -4.90 -0.46 -3.01
N GLY A 220 -3.94 -0.08 -2.16
CA GLY A 220 -2.65 -0.72 -2.05
C GLY A 220 -2.70 -2.11 -1.39
N SER A 221 -1.59 -2.82 -1.42
CA SER A 221 -1.47 -4.19 -0.93
C SER A 221 -0.99 -4.33 0.51
N CYS A 222 -0.65 -3.25 1.23
CA CYS A 222 -0.18 -3.35 2.61
C CYS A 222 -1.30 -3.14 3.63
N ALA A 223 -1.58 -4.13 4.50
CA ALA A 223 -2.68 -4.09 5.46
C ALA A 223 -2.65 -2.87 6.40
N THR A 224 -1.46 -2.47 6.86
CA THR A 224 -1.28 -1.42 7.87
C THR A 224 -1.17 0.00 7.30
N VAL A 225 -1.19 0.14 5.97
CA VAL A 225 -1.22 1.47 5.32
C VAL A 225 -2.54 2.17 5.63
N GLY A 226 -2.48 3.45 5.99
CA GLY A 226 -3.65 4.27 6.23
C GLY A 226 -4.27 4.77 4.93
N ILE A 227 -5.60 4.66 4.84
CA ILE A 227 -6.36 5.01 3.63
C ILE A 227 -6.14 6.45 3.18
N SER A 228 -6.07 7.42 4.11
CA SER A 228 -5.95 8.82 3.72
C SER A 228 -4.60 9.14 3.08
N GLY A 229 -3.49 8.69 3.70
CA GLY A 229 -2.16 8.92 3.13
C GLY A 229 -2.02 8.30 1.74
N LEU A 230 -2.52 7.10 1.54
CA LEU A 230 -2.54 6.41 0.25
C LEU A 230 -3.32 7.21 -0.81
N THR A 231 -4.56 7.58 -0.50
CA THR A 231 -5.48 8.27 -1.42
C THR A 231 -4.95 9.63 -1.84
N LEU A 232 -4.46 10.43 -0.89
CA LEU A 232 -4.00 11.80 -1.14
C LEU A 232 -2.79 11.86 -2.10
N GLY A 233 -1.99 10.79 -2.19
CA GLY A 233 -0.90 10.69 -3.14
C GLY A 233 -1.21 9.84 -4.38
N GLY A 234 -2.45 9.40 -4.57
CA GLY A 234 -2.88 8.57 -5.70
C GLY A 234 -3.43 7.22 -5.26
N GLY A 235 -2.57 6.30 -4.86
CA GLY A 235 -2.92 4.95 -4.40
C GLY A 235 -3.08 3.95 -5.55
N HIS A 236 -2.06 3.16 -5.84
CA HIS A 236 -2.14 2.06 -6.79
C HIS A 236 -2.14 0.71 -6.09
N GLY A 237 -2.66 -0.31 -6.77
CA GLY A 237 -2.66 -1.69 -6.32
C GLY A 237 -3.16 -2.64 -7.41
N VAL A 238 -3.42 -3.89 -7.04
CA VAL A 238 -3.70 -4.99 -7.99
C VAL A 238 -5.00 -4.79 -8.80
N ALA A 239 -5.93 -3.97 -8.35
CA ALA A 239 -7.16 -3.66 -9.08
C ALA A 239 -7.11 -2.33 -9.85
N SER A 240 -5.96 -1.62 -9.86
CA SER A 240 -5.90 -0.27 -10.43
C SER A 240 -6.11 -0.22 -11.94
N ARG A 241 -5.70 -1.25 -12.67
CA ARG A 241 -5.93 -1.32 -14.12
C ARG A 241 -7.42 -1.36 -14.46
N ALA A 242 -8.21 -2.08 -13.65
CA ALA A 242 -9.65 -2.21 -13.83
C ALA A 242 -10.44 -1.01 -13.27
N TYR A 243 -10.07 -0.51 -12.10
CA TYR A 243 -10.91 0.43 -11.34
C TYR A 243 -10.30 1.84 -11.19
N GLY A 244 -9.08 2.07 -11.67
CA GLY A 244 -8.33 3.31 -11.47
C GLY A 244 -7.52 3.32 -10.18
N LEU A 245 -6.92 4.46 -9.85
CA LEU A 245 -6.25 4.67 -8.58
C LEU A 245 -7.27 4.85 -7.44
N THR A 246 -6.82 4.73 -6.19
CA THR A 246 -7.67 4.99 -5.02
C THR A 246 -8.28 6.40 -5.08
N CYS A 247 -7.49 7.41 -5.46
CA CYS A 247 -7.95 8.79 -5.61
C CYS A 247 -8.97 8.99 -6.74
N ASP A 248 -9.01 8.11 -7.75
CA ASP A 248 -9.97 8.17 -8.86
C ASP A 248 -11.36 7.70 -8.43
N SER A 249 -11.42 6.88 -7.38
CA SER A 249 -12.67 6.44 -6.76
C SER A 249 -13.20 7.42 -5.71
N LEU A 250 -12.39 8.41 -5.26
CA LEU A 250 -12.79 9.39 -4.28
C LEU A 250 -13.92 10.28 -4.83
N THR A 251 -15.03 10.41 -4.09
CA THR A 251 -16.16 11.27 -4.43
C THR A 251 -16.27 12.49 -3.54
N SER A 252 -15.83 12.42 -2.28
CA SER A 252 -15.70 13.58 -1.40
C SER A 252 -14.68 13.32 -0.29
N ALA A 253 -14.16 14.39 0.28
CA ALA A 253 -13.33 14.39 1.47
C ALA A 253 -13.78 15.48 2.45
N THR A 254 -13.77 15.16 3.75
CA THR A 254 -13.92 16.13 4.83
C THR A 254 -12.59 16.32 5.53
N LEU A 255 -12.21 17.56 5.80
CA LEU A 255 -10.94 17.91 6.44
C LEU A 255 -11.06 19.17 7.29
N VAL A 256 -10.17 19.30 8.28
CA VAL A 256 -9.97 20.52 9.06
C VAL A 256 -8.72 21.23 8.53
N THR A 257 -8.89 22.46 8.06
CA THR A 257 -7.82 23.29 7.49
C THR A 257 -6.94 23.94 8.58
N ALA A 258 -5.83 24.55 8.19
CA ALA A 258 -4.86 25.14 9.14
C ALA A 258 -5.46 26.21 10.05
N ASP A 259 -6.50 26.92 9.62
CA ASP A 259 -7.24 27.92 10.40
C ASP A 259 -8.31 27.31 11.34
N GLY A 260 -8.54 25.98 11.25
CA GLY A 260 -9.53 25.25 12.05
C GLY A 260 -10.91 25.12 11.40
N ALA A 261 -11.10 25.62 10.16
CA ALA A 261 -12.36 25.45 9.45
C ALA A 261 -12.54 24.00 8.99
N THR A 262 -13.74 23.44 9.16
CA THR A 262 -14.09 22.14 8.57
C THR A 262 -14.69 22.34 7.20
N LEU A 263 -14.05 21.73 6.19
CA LEU A 263 -14.48 21.80 4.80
C LEU A 263 -14.84 20.42 4.27
N THR A 264 -15.85 20.39 3.41
CA THR A 264 -16.09 19.25 2.51
C THR A 264 -15.66 19.66 1.10
N ALA A 265 -14.84 18.85 0.48
CA ALA A 265 -14.37 19.00 -0.88
C ALA A 265 -14.94 17.87 -1.75
N ASP A 266 -15.60 18.23 -2.85
CA ASP A 266 -16.19 17.31 -3.83
C ASP A 266 -16.30 18.00 -5.22
N THR A 267 -17.02 17.42 -6.16
CA THR A 267 -17.18 17.97 -7.50
C THR A 267 -18.02 19.27 -7.56
N VAL A 268 -18.66 19.66 -6.47
CA VAL A 268 -19.51 20.86 -6.39
C VAL A 268 -18.92 21.87 -5.41
N ARG A 269 -18.40 21.42 -4.26
CA ARG A 269 -17.89 22.24 -3.17
C ARG A 269 -16.37 22.16 -3.11
N ASN A 270 -15.68 23.31 -2.97
CA ASN A 270 -14.22 23.38 -2.85
C ASN A 270 -13.51 22.54 -3.94
N GLN A 271 -13.92 22.72 -5.19
CA GLN A 271 -13.50 21.90 -6.34
C GLN A 271 -11.97 21.89 -6.53
N ASP A 272 -11.31 23.05 -6.34
CA ASP A 272 -9.84 23.15 -6.43
C ASP A 272 -9.16 22.31 -5.35
N LEU A 273 -9.68 22.34 -4.14
CA LEU A 273 -9.19 21.51 -3.04
C LEU A 273 -9.44 20.03 -3.34
N PHE A 274 -10.62 19.68 -3.85
CA PHE A 274 -10.93 18.31 -4.26
C PHE A 274 -10.00 17.79 -5.35
N TRP A 275 -9.66 18.64 -6.33
CA TRP A 275 -8.66 18.33 -7.33
C TRP A 275 -7.30 18.06 -6.69
N ALA A 276 -6.84 18.91 -5.76
CA ALA A 276 -5.56 18.77 -5.08
C ALA A 276 -5.48 17.51 -4.20
N LEU A 277 -6.57 17.14 -3.51
CA LEU A 277 -6.64 15.94 -2.66
C LEU A 277 -6.58 14.62 -3.45
N ARG A 278 -6.70 14.66 -4.78
CA ARG A 278 -6.59 13.50 -5.65
C ARG A 278 -5.21 13.39 -6.29
N GLY A 279 -4.20 13.08 -5.47
CA GLY A 279 -2.82 12.86 -5.91
C GLY A 279 -1.86 14.02 -5.69
N GLY A 280 -2.34 15.17 -5.17
CA GLY A 280 -1.51 16.37 -4.96
C GLY A 280 -0.69 16.36 -3.69
N GLY A 281 -0.70 15.27 -2.97
CA GLY A 281 0.20 15.11 -1.84
C GLY A 281 -0.46 14.96 -0.48
N ASN A 282 0.33 14.42 0.37
CA ASN A 282 -0.03 13.97 1.69
C ASN A 282 0.15 15.14 2.70
N GLY A 283 -0.97 15.64 3.26
CA GLY A 283 -0.96 16.50 4.43
C GLY A 283 -0.52 17.96 4.20
N GLY A 284 -0.75 18.54 3.01
CA GLY A 284 -0.43 19.94 2.73
C GLY A 284 -1.62 20.91 2.82
N PHE A 285 -2.85 20.41 2.96
CA PHE A 285 -4.07 21.23 2.85
C PHE A 285 -4.95 21.18 4.09
N GLY A 286 -4.67 20.29 5.03
CA GLY A 286 -5.44 20.09 6.25
C GLY A 286 -5.41 18.64 6.72
N VAL A 287 -6.03 18.40 7.87
CA VAL A 287 -6.18 17.08 8.48
C VAL A 287 -7.49 16.46 7.98
N VAL A 288 -7.38 15.47 7.08
CA VAL A 288 -8.54 14.73 6.57
C VAL A 288 -9.12 13.87 7.68
N THR A 289 -10.46 13.91 7.84
CA THR A 289 -11.20 13.14 8.85
C THR A 289 -12.05 12.05 8.24
N ARG A 290 -12.54 12.26 7.02
CA ARG A 290 -13.43 11.33 6.33
C ARG A 290 -13.23 11.38 4.82
N LEU A 291 -13.31 10.22 4.20
CA LEU A 291 -13.25 10.03 2.75
C LEU A 291 -14.50 9.27 2.31
N ARG A 292 -15.08 9.62 1.18
CA ARG A 292 -16.16 8.85 0.57
C ARG A 292 -15.76 8.42 -0.82
N PHE A 293 -15.90 7.13 -1.09
CA PHE A 293 -15.50 6.51 -2.35
C PHE A 293 -16.70 5.97 -3.12
N ARG A 294 -16.59 5.98 -4.43
CA ARG A 294 -17.37 5.11 -5.29
C ARG A 294 -16.81 3.70 -5.14
N THR A 295 -17.60 2.80 -4.60
CA THR A 295 -17.22 1.40 -4.47
C THR A 295 -17.38 0.66 -5.79
N SER A 296 -16.65 -0.44 -5.94
CA SER A 296 -16.72 -1.38 -7.05
C SER A 296 -17.10 -2.78 -6.53
N PRO A 297 -17.65 -3.67 -7.37
CA PRO A 297 -17.85 -5.05 -6.98
C PRO A 297 -16.54 -5.73 -6.57
N ALA A 298 -16.61 -6.62 -5.58
CA ALA A 298 -15.52 -7.49 -5.14
C ALA A 298 -15.78 -8.94 -5.60
N PRO A 299 -15.55 -9.29 -6.89
CA PRO A 299 -15.88 -10.59 -7.45
C PRO A 299 -14.90 -11.67 -6.97
N ARG A 300 -15.16 -12.92 -7.37
CA ARG A 300 -14.10 -13.94 -7.30
C ARG A 300 -12.97 -13.57 -8.25
N THR A 301 -11.76 -13.85 -7.83
CA THR A 301 -10.52 -13.45 -8.52
C THR A 301 -9.64 -14.66 -8.82
N VAL A 302 -8.65 -14.47 -9.65
CA VAL A 302 -7.56 -15.42 -9.85
C VAL A 302 -6.25 -14.74 -9.50
N VAL A 303 -5.47 -15.37 -8.64
CA VAL A 303 -4.08 -14.95 -8.33
C VAL A 303 -3.11 -15.91 -8.98
N CYS A 304 -2.01 -15.38 -9.47
CA CYS A 304 -0.97 -16.15 -10.15
C CYS A 304 0.40 -15.73 -9.66
N ASP A 305 1.25 -16.70 -9.33
CA ASP A 305 2.65 -16.49 -9.00
C ASP A 305 3.50 -17.40 -9.88
N LEU A 306 4.52 -16.81 -10.51
CA LEU A 306 5.44 -17.47 -11.42
C LEU A 306 6.88 -17.20 -11.00
N SER A 307 7.78 -18.14 -11.26
CA SER A 307 9.23 -17.92 -11.13
C SER A 307 10.01 -18.54 -12.27
N TRP A 308 11.17 -17.97 -12.57
CA TRP A 308 12.12 -18.48 -13.57
C TRP A 308 13.52 -18.54 -12.97
N PRO A 309 14.43 -19.35 -13.54
CA PRO A 309 15.85 -19.26 -13.21
C PRO A 309 16.39 -17.88 -13.62
N TRP A 310 17.35 -17.35 -12.86
CA TRP A 310 17.90 -16.02 -13.09
C TRP A 310 18.48 -15.83 -14.51
N SER A 311 19.04 -16.89 -15.09
CA SER A 311 19.53 -16.87 -16.48
C SER A 311 18.47 -16.44 -17.51
N ARG A 312 17.19 -16.50 -17.16
CA ARG A 312 16.07 -16.07 -18.01
C ARG A 312 15.59 -14.66 -17.70
N ALA A 313 16.12 -13.99 -16.65
CA ALA A 313 15.60 -12.72 -16.16
C ALA A 313 15.50 -11.64 -17.25
N GLY A 314 16.53 -11.49 -18.08
CA GLY A 314 16.53 -10.50 -19.18
C GLY A 314 15.45 -10.79 -20.22
N ALA A 315 15.28 -12.06 -20.62
CA ALA A 315 14.24 -12.46 -21.58
C ALA A 315 12.82 -12.29 -21.01
N VAL A 316 12.64 -12.68 -19.75
CA VAL A 316 11.35 -12.52 -19.04
C VAL A 316 10.99 -11.04 -18.88
N LEU A 317 11.94 -10.19 -18.51
CA LEU A 317 11.72 -8.74 -18.41
C LEU A 317 11.37 -8.14 -19.78
N ALA A 318 12.10 -8.49 -20.84
CA ALA A 318 11.82 -8.04 -22.19
C ALA A 318 10.41 -8.45 -22.65
N ALA A 319 10.01 -9.69 -22.37
CA ALA A 319 8.67 -10.17 -22.70
C ALA A 319 7.58 -9.50 -21.86
N TRP A 320 7.79 -9.36 -20.55
CA TRP A 320 6.80 -8.83 -19.61
C TRP A 320 6.48 -7.36 -19.85
N GLN A 321 7.46 -6.52 -20.12
CA GLN A 321 7.25 -5.09 -20.33
C GLN A 321 6.36 -4.77 -21.56
N GLU A 322 6.31 -5.68 -22.53
CA GLU A 322 5.40 -5.61 -23.68
C GLU A 322 4.06 -6.29 -23.37
N TRP A 323 4.09 -7.37 -22.60
CA TRP A 323 2.91 -8.15 -22.28
C TRP A 323 2.07 -7.51 -21.17
N GLY A 324 2.68 -7.13 -20.05
CA GLY A 324 1.96 -6.71 -18.83
C GLY A 324 1.08 -5.49 -19.01
N PRO A 325 1.58 -4.34 -19.53
CA PRO A 325 0.78 -3.16 -19.77
C PRO A 325 -0.33 -3.34 -20.82
N ASP A 326 -0.15 -4.27 -21.76
CA ASP A 326 -1.06 -4.49 -22.89
C ASP A 326 -2.13 -5.55 -22.61
N GLN A 327 -2.19 -6.10 -21.38
CA GLN A 327 -3.26 -7.00 -21.00
C GLN A 327 -4.61 -6.28 -20.89
N PRO A 328 -5.75 -7.03 -20.98
CA PRO A 328 -7.06 -6.49 -20.62
C PRO A 328 -7.04 -5.87 -19.21
N ASP A 329 -7.92 -4.91 -18.97
CA ASP A 329 -7.94 -4.13 -17.73
C ASP A 329 -8.11 -4.98 -16.47
N GLU A 330 -8.79 -6.11 -16.59
CA GLU A 330 -9.02 -7.08 -15.52
C GLU A 330 -7.74 -7.78 -15.05
N ILE A 331 -6.67 -7.76 -15.88
CA ILE A 331 -5.41 -8.44 -15.57
C ILE A 331 -4.35 -7.40 -15.19
N TRP A 332 -3.93 -7.48 -13.95
CA TRP A 332 -2.79 -6.74 -13.41
C TRP A 332 -1.60 -7.67 -13.21
N SER A 333 -0.39 -7.14 -13.30
CA SER A 333 0.83 -7.89 -12.99
C SER A 333 1.96 -7.02 -12.47
N SER A 334 2.85 -7.64 -11.70
CA SER A 334 4.13 -7.03 -11.34
C SER A 334 5.27 -8.05 -11.45
N LEU A 335 6.41 -7.61 -12.01
CA LEU A 335 7.63 -8.37 -12.14
C LEU A 335 8.62 -7.92 -11.07
N HIS A 336 9.20 -8.88 -10.35
CA HIS A 336 10.11 -8.63 -9.23
C HIS A 336 11.49 -9.22 -9.55
N LEU A 337 12.51 -8.41 -9.40
CA LEU A 337 13.91 -8.82 -9.41
C LEU A 337 14.46 -8.59 -8.01
N SER A 338 14.75 -9.64 -7.26
CA SER A 338 15.18 -9.52 -5.86
C SER A 338 16.55 -10.20 -5.66
N ALA A 339 17.37 -9.61 -4.82
CA ALA A 339 18.69 -10.10 -4.49
C ALA A 339 19.01 -9.94 -3.01
N ARG A 340 19.79 -10.88 -2.48
CA ARG A 340 20.34 -10.83 -1.12
C ARG A 340 21.86 -10.86 -1.17
N PRO A 341 22.56 -10.20 -0.25
CA PRO A 341 24.02 -10.22 -0.19
C PRO A 341 24.56 -11.63 0.07
N GLY A 342 25.82 -11.85 -0.28
CA GLY A 342 26.53 -13.11 -0.01
C GLY A 342 26.67 -14.03 -1.21
N GLY A 343 26.47 -13.53 -2.43
CA GLY A 343 26.75 -14.24 -3.68
C GLY A 343 25.66 -15.22 -4.13
N ALA A 344 24.50 -15.28 -3.44
CA ALA A 344 23.36 -16.05 -3.93
C ALA A 344 22.83 -15.46 -5.24
N GLU A 345 22.40 -16.31 -6.14
CA GLU A 345 21.80 -15.89 -7.41
C GLU A 345 20.52 -15.08 -7.14
N PRO A 346 20.31 -13.92 -7.81
CA PRO A 346 19.07 -13.17 -7.68
C PRO A 346 17.87 -14.00 -8.17
N THR A 347 16.67 -13.56 -7.81
CA THR A 347 15.41 -14.19 -8.21
C THR A 347 14.64 -13.30 -9.18
N VAL A 348 13.95 -13.93 -10.14
CA VAL A 348 12.96 -13.28 -10.99
C VAL A 348 11.61 -13.97 -10.80
N THR A 349 10.64 -13.19 -10.32
CA THR A 349 9.27 -13.67 -10.05
C THR A 349 8.25 -12.71 -10.62
N LEU A 350 7.07 -13.22 -10.94
CA LEU A 350 5.93 -12.44 -11.40
C LEU A 350 4.74 -12.77 -10.54
N SER A 351 4.05 -11.74 -10.09
CA SER A 351 2.72 -11.86 -9.50
C SER A 351 1.69 -11.26 -10.44
N ALA A 352 0.58 -11.97 -10.67
CA ALA A 352 -0.53 -11.47 -11.46
C ALA A 352 -1.86 -11.69 -10.75
N PHE A 353 -2.78 -10.77 -10.99
CA PHE A 353 -4.12 -10.75 -10.43
C PHE A 353 -5.14 -10.53 -11.55
N SER A 354 -6.24 -11.27 -11.52
CA SER A 354 -7.30 -11.11 -12.51
C SER A 354 -8.68 -11.07 -11.84
N LEU A 355 -9.48 -10.09 -12.28
CA LEU A 355 -10.93 -10.03 -12.01
C LEU A 355 -11.74 -10.86 -13.02
N GLY A 356 -11.09 -11.38 -14.06
CA GLY A 356 -11.67 -12.25 -15.09
C GLY A 356 -11.67 -13.74 -14.70
N THR A 357 -11.81 -14.58 -15.71
CA THR A 357 -11.87 -16.03 -15.50
C THR A 357 -10.47 -16.64 -15.29
N TYR A 358 -10.45 -17.86 -14.76
CA TYR A 358 -9.21 -18.65 -14.65
C TYR A 358 -8.57 -18.88 -16.02
N GLY A 359 -9.39 -19.21 -17.05
CA GLY A 359 -8.91 -19.45 -18.40
C GLY A 359 -8.29 -18.21 -19.04
N ASP A 360 -8.84 -17.02 -18.78
CA ASP A 360 -8.30 -15.77 -19.33
C ASP A 360 -6.89 -15.50 -18.80
N LEU A 361 -6.67 -15.67 -17.48
CA LEU A 361 -5.36 -15.49 -16.88
C LEU A 361 -4.39 -16.61 -17.32
N GLN A 362 -4.85 -17.87 -17.39
CA GLN A 362 -4.03 -18.99 -17.89
C GLN A 362 -3.54 -18.69 -19.31
N ASN A 363 -4.45 -18.36 -20.22
CA ASN A 363 -4.11 -18.03 -21.62
C ASN A 363 -3.16 -16.83 -21.70
N ALA A 364 -3.31 -15.83 -20.79
CA ALA A 364 -2.42 -14.69 -20.75
C ALA A 364 -1.01 -15.11 -20.31
N VAL A 365 -0.89 -15.97 -19.31
CA VAL A 365 0.39 -16.54 -18.83
C VAL A 365 1.07 -17.38 -19.91
N ASP A 366 0.32 -18.19 -20.63
CA ASP A 366 0.86 -19.01 -21.74
C ASP A 366 1.45 -18.11 -22.84
N ARG A 367 0.78 -17.01 -23.21
CA ARG A 367 1.32 -16.01 -24.15
C ARG A 367 2.59 -15.31 -23.62
N LEU A 368 2.71 -15.12 -22.30
CA LEU A 368 3.94 -14.58 -21.72
C LEU A 368 5.09 -15.60 -21.85
N ALA A 369 4.82 -16.88 -21.58
CA ALA A 369 5.81 -17.95 -21.72
C ALA A 369 6.33 -18.07 -23.16
N ASP A 370 5.43 -18.00 -24.15
CA ASP A 370 5.78 -18.00 -25.58
C ASP A 370 6.69 -16.80 -25.93
N ARG A 371 6.35 -15.59 -25.47
CA ARG A 371 7.16 -14.38 -25.71
C ARG A 371 8.53 -14.45 -25.03
N ALA A 372 8.59 -14.99 -23.83
CA ALA A 372 9.83 -15.17 -23.09
C ALA A 372 10.69 -16.31 -23.64
N GLY A 373 10.14 -17.16 -24.54
CA GLY A 373 10.79 -18.36 -25.05
C GLY A 373 11.12 -19.36 -23.93
N SER A 374 10.34 -19.35 -22.85
CA SER A 374 10.57 -20.22 -21.70
C SER A 374 9.34 -20.21 -20.78
N SER A 375 8.84 -21.39 -20.45
CA SER A 375 7.86 -21.56 -19.39
C SER A 375 8.46 -21.23 -18.02
N ALA A 376 7.61 -20.79 -17.08
CA ALA A 376 8.04 -20.61 -15.69
C ALA A 376 8.38 -21.96 -15.06
N SER A 377 9.41 -21.97 -14.19
CA SER A 377 9.82 -23.14 -13.41
C SER A 377 8.81 -23.47 -12.31
N THR A 378 8.14 -22.44 -11.79
CA THR A 378 7.07 -22.60 -10.80
C THR A 378 5.85 -21.82 -11.29
N VAL A 379 4.70 -22.46 -11.24
CA VAL A 379 3.41 -21.87 -11.63
C VAL A 379 2.42 -22.16 -10.52
N SER A 380 1.80 -21.10 -9.97
CA SER A 380 0.72 -21.20 -9.01
C SER A 380 -0.45 -20.33 -9.47
N LEU A 381 -1.51 -20.93 -10.01
CA LEU A 381 -2.78 -20.26 -10.30
C LEU A 381 -3.82 -20.72 -9.29
N ARG A 382 -4.49 -19.77 -8.63
CA ARG A 382 -5.50 -20.05 -7.59
C ARG A 382 -6.70 -19.13 -7.72
N ARG A 383 -7.92 -19.71 -7.66
CA ARG A 383 -9.14 -18.92 -7.47
C ARG A 383 -9.25 -18.50 -6.01
N ARG A 384 -9.59 -17.23 -5.79
CA ARG A 384 -9.74 -16.63 -4.46
C ARG A 384 -11.01 -15.76 -4.41
N GLY A 385 -11.55 -15.54 -3.21
CA GLY A 385 -12.41 -14.39 -2.98
C GLY A 385 -11.59 -13.10 -3.09
N TYR A 386 -12.22 -11.97 -3.44
CA TYR A 386 -11.50 -10.70 -3.56
C TYR A 386 -10.79 -10.31 -2.26
N GLU A 387 -11.52 -10.33 -1.14
CA GLU A 387 -10.96 -10.05 0.18
C GLU A 387 -9.78 -10.97 0.52
N GLU A 388 -9.95 -12.29 0.29
CA GLU A 388 -8.91 -13.29 0.51
C GLU A 388 -7.65 -12.98 -0.30
N ALA A 389 -7.81 -12.56 -1.56
CA ALA A 389 -6.69 -12.17 -2.41
C ALA A 389 -6.01 -10.89 -1.88
N MET A 390 -6.79 -9.88 -1.46
CA MET A 390 -6.21 -8.65 -0.88
C MET A 390 -5.44 -8.95 0.41
N LEU A 391 -5.97 -9.79 1.28
CA LEU A 391 -5.31 -10.20 2.52
C LEU A 391 -4.05 -11.06 2.25
N LEU A 392 -4.05 -11.87 1.18
CA LEU A 392 -2.85 -12.58 0.74
C LEU A 392 -1.74 -11.59 0.33
N TYR A 393 -2.04 -10.62 -0.53
CA TYR A 393 -1.08 -9.57 -0.93
C TYR A 393 -0.63 -8.70 0.25
N ALA A 394 -1.49 -8.56 1.26
CA ALA A 394 -1.21 -7.77 2.45
C ALA A 394 -0.36 -8.51 3.51
N GLY A 395 0.05 -9.75 3.24
CA GLY A 395 0.79 -10.59 4.21
C GLY A 395 -0.09 -11.10 5.37
N CYS A 396 -1.42 -11.03 5.21
CA CYS A 396 -2.41 -11.42 6.24
C CYS A 396 -3.11 -12.75 5.95
N ALA A 397 -2.58 -13.56 5.02
CA ALA A 397 -3.15 -14.87 4.73
C ALA A 397 -3.13 -15.77 5.98
N GLY A 398 -4.31 -16.23 6.40
CA GLY A 398 -4.45 -17.07 7.59
C GLY A 398 -4.44 -16.32 8.91
N LEU A 399 -4.25 -14.99 8.93
CA LEU A 399 -4.34 -14.16 10.12
C LEU A 399 -5.79 -13.71 10.38
N THR A 400 -6.15 -13.65 11.66
CA THR A 400 -7.40 -13.01 12.10
C THR A 400 -7.36 -11.50 11.81
N ALA A 401 -8.50 -10.82 11.98
CA ALA A 401 -8.56 -9.38 11.83
C ALA A 401 -7.64 -8.66 12.82
N GLU A 402 -7.56 -9.12 14.07
CA GLU A 402 -6.68 -8.53 15.07
C GLU A 402 -5.20 -8.77 14.77
N GLU A 403 -4.84 -9.97 14.36
CA GLU A 403 -3.46 -10.32 14.00
C GLU A 403 -2.95 -9.57 12.77
N CYS A 404 -3.82 -9.17 11.87
CA CYS A 404 -3.47 -8.39 10.67
C CYS A 404 -3.21 -6.90 10.98
N HIS A 405 -2.65 -6.60 12.14
CA HIS A 405 -2.25 -5.27 12.60
C HIS A 405 -0.84 -5.28 13.19
N LEU A 406 -0.27 -4.11 13.38
CA LEU A 406 0.92 -3.96 14.23
C LEU A 406 0.56 -4.18 15.69
N PRO A 407 1.44 -4.79 16.50
CA PRO A 407 1.21 -4.99 17.93
C PRO A 407 1.17 -3.67 18.70
N GLY A 408 0.30 -3.59 19.71
CA GLY A 408 0.19 -2.45 20.63
C GLY A 408 -1.24 -2.15 21.04
N THR A 409 -1.40 -1.16 21.91
CA THR A 409 -2.70 -0.73 22.49
C THR A 409 -3.14 0.67 22.04
N THR A 410 -2.30 1.37 21.28
CA THR A 410 -2.67 2.69 20.71
C THR A 410 -3.61 2.52 19.52
N PRO A 411 -4.43 3.52 19.17
CA PRO A 411 -5.32 3.45 18.02
C PRO A 411 -4.61 2.99 16.73
N GLY A 412 -5.25 2.13 15.94
CA GLY A 412 -4.69 1.53 14.72
C GLY A 412 -3.71 0.37 14.95
N ARG A 413 -3.56 -0.09 16.20
CA ARG A 413 -2.82 -1.29 16.60
C ARG A 413 -3.72 -2.23 17.38
N THR A 414 -3.34 -3.49 17.53
CA THR A 414 -4.06 -4.45 18.36
C THR A 414 -3.11 -5.18 19.28
N ALA A 415 -3.61 -5.62 20.44
CA ALA A 415 -2.80 -6.36 21.41
C ALA A 415 -2.26 -7.69 20.84
N ARG A 416 -2.98 -8.30 19.88
CA ARG A 416 -2.61 -9.54 19.19
C ARG A 416 -2.04 -9.30 17.80
N GLY A 417 -1.68 -8.07 17.45
CA GLY A 417 -1.09 -7.74 16.16
C GLY A 417 0.16 -8.57 15.89
N ALA A 418 0.21 -9.23 14.72
CA ALA A 418 1.31 -10.11 14.32
C ALA A 418 2.19 -9.53 13.20
N LEU A 419 1.80 -8.38 12.63
CA LEU A 419 2.58 -7.75 11.55
C LEU A 419 3.81 -7.03 12.10
N GLY A 420 4.91 -7.16 11.37
CA GLY A 420 6.18 -6.51 11.68
C GLY A 420 6.27 -5.08 11.13
N ARG A 421 7.28 -4.35 11.62
CA ARG A 421 7.76 -3.07 11.07
C ARG A 421 9.05 -3.33 10.30
N GLU A 422 9.35 -2.51 9.31
CA GLU A 422 10.51 -2.72 8.43
C GLU A 422 11.44 -1.53 8.40
N THR A 423 12.70 -1.82 8.06
CA THR A 423 13.73 -0.81 7.79
C THR A 423 14.02 -0.81 6.31
N TYR A 424 13.68 0.26 5.61
CA TYR A 424 13.90 0.34 4.17
C TYR A 424 14.13 1.77 3.66
N ALA A 425 14.67 1.86 2.46
CA ALA A 425 14.65 3.05 1.62
C ALA A 425 14.16 2.68 0.23
N ALA A 426 13.51 3.62 -0.44
CA ALA A 426 13.02 3.40 -1.79
C ALA A 426 13.16 4.66 -2.65
N ALA A 427 13.21 4.43 -3.95
CA ALA A 427 13.06 5.42 -5.01
C ALA A 427 12.13 4.84 -6.08
N SER A 428 11.67 5.66 -7.01
CA SER A 428 10.77 5.20 -8.08
C SER A 428 10.96 6.00 -9.36
N ASP A 429 10.59 5.36 -10.46
CA ASP A 429 10.47 5.99 -11.78
C ASP A 429 9.22 5.49 -12.49
N PHE A 430 8.60 6.36 -13.27
CA PHE A 430 7.60 5.97 -14.27
C PHE A 430 8.26 5.78 -15.64
N PHE A 431 7.74 4.83 -16.41
CA PHE A 431 8.17 4.54 -17.78
C PHE A 431 6.99 4.63 -18.73
N SER A 432 7.08 5.54 -19.69
CA SER A 432 6.08 5.69 -20.77
C SER A 432 6.36 4.76 -21.96
N ARG A 433 7.55 4.15 -22.00
CA ARG A 433 8.01 3.25 -23.07
C ARG A 433 8.71 2.04 -22.45
N SER A 434 8.83 0.99 -23.23
CA SER A 434 9.62 -0.19 -22.88
C SER A 434 11.10 0.14 -22.79
N LEU A 435 11.80 -0.55 -21.88
CA LEU A 435 13.24 -0.44 -21.73
C LEU A 435 13.95 -1.02 -22.97
N PRO A 436 14.93 -0.32 -23.52
CA PRO A 436 15.80 -0.86 -24.55
C PRO A 436 16.71 -1.97 -23.96
N PRO A 437 17.38 -2.78 -24.81
CA PRO A 437 18.22 -3.87 -24.33
C PRO A 437 19.30 -3.47 -23.32
N GLU A 438 19.86 -2.26 -23.44
CA GLU A 438 20.83 -1.70 -22.48
C GLU A 438 20.17 -1.38 -21.13
N GLY A 439 18.92 -0.88 -21.11
CA GLY A 439 18.14 -0.65 -19.89
C GLY A 439 17.82 -1.95 -19.16
N ILE A 440 17.47 -3.02 -19.92
CA ILE A 440 17.25 -4.36 -19.36
C ILE A 440 18.55 -4.89 -18.74
N ARG A 441 19.69 -4.78 -19.44
CA ARG A 441 21.00 -5.20 -18.89
C ARG A 441 21.40 -4.36 -17.68
N ALA A 442 21.14 -3.07 -17.69
CA ALA A 442 21.40 -2.21 -16.53
C ALA A 442 20.61 -2.71 -15.32
N LEU A 443 19.31 -2.97 -15.48
CA LEU A 443 18.44 -3.38 -14.39
C LEU A 443 18.81 -4.75 -13.81
N THR A 444 19.04 -5.77 -14.66
CA THR A 444 19.48 -7.10 -14.20
C THR A 444 20.85 -7.04 -13.54
N GLY A 445 21.78 -6.27 -14.11
CA GLY A 445 23.11 -6.05 -13.52
C GLY A 445 23.07 -5.35 -12.16
N ARG A 446 22.04 -4.52 -11.88
CA ARG A 446 21.85 -3.93 -10.54
C ARG A 446 21.42 -4.96 -9.51
N ALA A 447 20.54 -5.90 -9.85
CA ALA A 447 20.19 -7.03 -8.97
C ALA A 447 21.41 -7.90 -8.67
N GLU A 448 22.20 -8.25 -9.68
CA GLU A 448 23.47 -8.98 -9.50
C GLU A 448 24.49 -8.20 -8.65
N ALA A 449 24.55 -6.87 -8.82
CA ALA A 449 25.43 -6.05 -8.01
C ALA A 449 25.05 -6.08 -6.53
N PHE A 450 23.75 -6.19 -6.18
CA PHE A 450 23.33 -6.34 -4.79
C PHE A 450 23.75 -7.69 -4.21
N SER A 451 23.61 -8.79 -4.99
CA SER A 451 24.00 -10.13 -4.51
C SER A 451 25.50 -10.23 -4.21
N ARG A 452 26.33 -9.45 -4.93
CA ARG A 452 27.78 -9.39 -4.70
C ARG A 452 28.21 -8.53 -3.52
N LEU A 453 27.29 -7.80 -2.88
CA LEU A 453 27.63 -7.01 -1.70
C LEU A 453 28.10 -7.92 -0.56
N ALA A 454 29.18 -7.56 0.11
CA ALA A 454 29.55 -8.13 1.38
C ALA A 454 28.67 -7.48 2.45
N GLY A 455 27.81 -8.21 3.12
CA GLY A 455 26.88 -7.57 4.05
C GLY A 455 26.23 -8.50 5.05
N ALA A 456 25.64 -7.88 6.07
CA ALA A 456 24.90 -8.58 7.10
C ALA A 456 23.69 -9.31 6.46
N GLY A 457 23.49 -10.55 6.86
CA GLY A 457 22.29 -11.30 6.51
C GLY A 457 21.02 -10.51 6.82
N GLY A 458 19.95 -10.76 6.08
CA GLY A 458 18.67 -10.08 6.27
C GLY A 458 18.48 -8.78 5.48
N SER A 459 19.50 -8.32 4.70
CA SER A 459 19.30 -7.23 3.74
C SER A 459 18.76 -7.78 2.41
N GLU A 460 17.94 -6.97 1.72
CA GLU A 460 17.42 -7.29 0.40
C GLU A 460 17.37 -6.04 -0.49
N GLY A 461 17.75 -6.21 -1.76
CA GLY A 461 17.56 -5.23 -2.82
C GLY A 461 16.55 -5.77 -3.83
N SER A 462 15.49 -5.02 -4.07
CA SER A 462 14.42 -5.41 -4.98
C SER A 462 14.11 -4.32 -6.00
N VAL A 463 13.86 -4.74 -7.24
CA VAL A 463 13.23 -3.90 -8.26
C VAL A 463 11.87 -4.49 -8.57
N ILE A 464 10.83 -3.70 -8.36
CA ILE A 464 9.44 -4.09 -8.55
C ILE A 464 8.89 -3.27 -9.71
N LEU A 465 8.61 -3.92 -10.83
CA LEU A 465 8.01 -3.30 -12.00
C LEU A 465 6.52 -3.63 -12.00
N THR A 466 5.67 -2.61 -11.92
CA THR A 466 4.20 -2.75 -11.90
C THR A 466 3.63 -2.31 -13.25
N ALA A 467 2.83 -3.15 -13.88
CA ALA A 467 2.09 -2.80 -15.08
C ALA A 467 1.00 -1.77 -14.79
N LEU A 468 1.02 -0.68 -15.51
CA LEU A 468 0.00 0.38 -15.51
C LEU A 468 -0.87 0.29 -16.78
N GLY A 469 -1.56 1.36 -17.13
CA GLY A 469 -2.53 1.39 -18.22
C GLY A 469 -3.96 1.19 -17.73
N GLY A 470 -4.86 0.76 -18.60
CA GLY A 470 -6.26 0.56 -18.27
C GLY A 470 -6.96 1.80 -17.73
N ALA A 471 -7.74 1.65 -16.66
CA ALA A 471 -8.50 2.75 -16.05
C ALA A 471 -7.61 3.88 -15.53
N VAL A 472 -6.36 3.59 -15.13
CA VAL A 472 -5.42 4.63 -14.67
C VAL A 472 -5.11 5.64 -15.77
N ASN A 473 -4.85 5.16 -16.99
CA ASN A 473 -4.44 5.98 -18.12
C ASN A 473 -5.64 6.60 -18.88
N ARG A 474 -6.88 6.14 -18.59
CA ARG A 474 -8.08 6.78 -19.17
C ARG A 474 -8.49 8.08 -18.49
N VAL A 475 -7.98 8.36 -17.31
CA VAL A 475 -8.20 9.64 -16.63
C VAL A 475 -7.32 10.70 -17.28
N ALA A 476 -7.90 11.83 -17.68
CA ALA A 476 -7.13 12.92 -18.27
C ALA A 476 -6.05 13.43 -17.29
N ARG A 477 -4.89 13.79 -17.83
CA ARG A 477 -3.69 14.13 -17.05
C ARG A 477 -3.91 15.27 -16.04
N ASP A 478 -4.82 16.19 -16.36
CA ASP A 478 -5.17 17.37 -15.55
C ASP A 478 -6.46 17.23 -14.72
N ALA A 479 -7.20 16.13 -14.90
CA ALA A 479 -8.46 15.89 -14.19
C ALA A 479 -8.29 15.74 -12.67
N THR A 480 -7.08 15.41 -12.24
CA THR A 480 -6.67 15.30 -10.83
C THR A 480 -5.25 15.85 -10.68
N ALA A 481 -4.79 16.04 -9.46
CA ALA A 481 -3.41 16.46 -9.23
C ALA A 481 -2.37 15.34 -9.52
N PHE A 482 -2.81 14.09 -9.66
CA PHE A 482 -1.96 12.97 -10.08
C PHE A 482 -1.71 13.03 -11.60
N VAL A 483 -0.48 13.32 -12.01
CA VAL A 483 -0.13 13.63 -13.41
C VAL A 483 0.34 12.43 -14.24
N HIS A 484 0.66 11.28 -13.62
CA HIS A 484 1.35 10.15 -14.25
C HIS A 484 0.35 9.25 -15.01
N ARG A 485 -0.33 9.79 -16.03
CA ARG A 485 -1.43 9.14 -16.74
C ARG A 485 -1.03 8.47 -18.06
N ASP A 486 0.21 8.69 -18.52
CA ASP A 486 0.72 8.15 -19.79
C ASP A 486 1.73 7.03 -19.59
N SER A 487 1.86 6.56 -18.34
CA SER A 487 2.87 5.59 -17.97
C SER A 487 2.41 4.17 -18.25
N ARG A 488 3.29 3.36 -18.85
CA ARG A 488 3.10 1.91 -19.04
C ARG A 488 3.49 1.12 -17.81
N MET A 489 4.52 1.57 -17.11
CA MET A 489 5.08 0.87 -15.95
C MET A 489 5.48 1.87 -14.86
N LEU A 490 5.36 1.41 -13.61
CA LEU A 490 5.97 2.03 -12.43
C LEU A 490 7.05 1.10 -11.90
N ALA A 491 8.28 1.59 -11.76
CA ALA A 491 9.32 0.90 -11.01
C ALA A 491 9.39 1.43 -9.58
N GLN A 492 9.45 0.53 -8.63
CA GLN A 492 9.91 0.79 -7.27
C GLN A 492 11.26 0.10 -7.08
N TYR A 493 12.26 0.87 -6.72
CA TYR A 493 13.55 0.38 -6.26
C TYR A 493 13.50 0.37 -4.74
N LEU A 494 13.69 -0.78 -4.12
CA LEU A 494 13.55 -0.97 -2.68
C LEU A 494 14.83 -1.61 -2.13
N ALA A 495 15.38 -1.03 -1.10
CA ALA A 495 16.46 -1.62 -0.32
C ALA A 495 16.01 -1.73 1.13
N SER A 496 16.02 -2.94 1.69
CA SER A 496 15.70 -3.22 3.08
C SER A 496 16.91 -3.79 3.81
N TRP A 497 16.95 -3.62 5.12
CA TRP A 497 18.01 -4.15 5.98
C TRP A 497 17.50 -4.35 7.42
N PRO A 498 18.18 -5.16 8.25
CA PRO A 498 17.77 -5.37 9.64
C PRO A 498 17.72 -4.08 10.43
N PRO A 499 16.75 -3.90 11.33
CA PRO A 499 16.67 -2.73 12.20
C PRO A 499 17.94 -2.61 13.06
N ASN A 500 18.27 -1.39 13.43
CA ASN A 500 19.46 -1.06 14.24
C ASN A 500 20.83 -1.44 13.60
N THR A 501 20.87 -1.68 12.29
CA THR A 501 22.11 -1.88 11.54
C THR A 501 22.39 -0.73 10.58
N ALA A 502 23.64 -0.58 10.17
CA ALA A 502 24.02 0.44 9.18
C ALA A 502 23.47 0.06 7.80
N GLY A 503 22.58 0.88 7.27
CA GLY A 503 21.98 0.69 5.94
C GLY A 503 22.77 1.30 4.79
N SER A 504 24.01 1.76 5.00
CA SER A 504 24.77 2.54 4.00
C SER A 504 24.99 1.80 2.68
N MET A 505 25.31 0.48 2.72
CA MET A 505 25.47 -0.32 1.52
C MET A 505 24.16 -0.47 0.73
N ALA A 506 23.06 -0.77 1.42
CA ALA A 506 21.74 -0.91 0.82
C ALA A 506 21.26 0.42 0.20
N GLN A 507 21.47 1.53 0.92
CA GLN A 507 21.16 2.87 0.42
C GLN A 507 22.08 3.27 -0.75
N GLY A 508 23.36 2.91 -0.71
CA GLY A 508 24.30 3.12 -1.82
C GLY A 508 23.87 2.36 -3.08
N TRP A 509 23.45 1.10 -2.93
CA TRP A 509 22.90 0.34 -4.04
C TRP A 509 21.63 0.99 -4.60
N LEU A 510 20.70 1.41 -3.74
CA LEU A 510 19.47 2.08 -4.15
C LEU A 510 19.75 3.32 -4.98
N LYS A 511 20.63 4.22 -4.48
CA LYS A 511 21.05 5.44 -5.20
C LYS A 511 21.63 5.09 -6.58
N ASN A 512 22.53 4.12 -6.64
CA ASN A 512 23.18 3.71 -7.88
C ASN A 512 22.19 3.03 -8.86
N THR A 513 21.20 2.30 -8.35
CA THR A 513 20.15 1.68 -9.17
C THR A 513 19.24 2.73 -9.77
N HIS A 514 18.74 3.68 -8.96
CA HIS A 514 17.94 4.79 -9.45
C HIS A 514 18.69 5.62 -10.49
N ALA A 515 19.95 5.98 -10.22
CA ALA A 515 20.80 6.72 -11.16
C ALA A 515 21.00 5.99 -12.51
N ALA A 516 21.17 4.66 -12.47
CA ALA A 516 21.33 3.84 -13.67
C ALA A 516 20.05 3.77 -14.53
N MET A 517 18.87 3.90 -13.91
CA MET A 517 17.59 3.77 -14.61
C MET A 517 17.00 5.11 -15.07
N ARG A 518 17.38 6.24 -14.45
CA ARG A 518 16.88 7.59 -14.82
C ARG A 518 17.01 7.92 -16.30
N PRO A 519 18.08 7.57 -17.05
CA PRO A 519 18.16 7.85 -18.50
C PRO A 519 17.11 7.12 -19.35
N HIS A 520 16.53 6.05 -18.83
CA HIS A 520 15.52 5.23 -19.50
C HIS A 520 14.09 5.57 -19.07
N ALA A 521 13.93 6.33 -17.99
CA ALA A 521 12.66 6.70 -17.39
C ALA A 521 12.04 7.95 -18.01
N SER A 522 10.78 8.24 -17.68
CA SER A 522 10.08 9.46 -18.12
C SER A 522 10.55 10.74 -17.43
N GLY A 523 11.33 10.63 -16.35
CA GLY A 523 11.65 11.75 -15.44
C GLY A 523 10.64 11.93 -14.32
N GLU A 524 9.51 11.22 -14.35
CA GLU A 524 8.46 11.24 -13.33
C GLU A 524 8.73 10.18 -12.25
N ALA A 525 8.26 10.44 -11.02
CA ALA A 525 8.37 9.55 -9.87
C ALA A 525 7.08 9.55 -9.04
N TYR A 526 6.86 8.50 -8.25
CA TYR A 526 5.63 8.35 -7.50
C TYR A 526 5.73 8.99 -6.10
N GLN A 527 4.90 9.99 -5.83
CA GLN A 527 4.91 10.77 -4.58
C GLN A 527 4.62 9.95 -3.32
N ASN A 528 3.96 8.79 -3.42
CA ASN A 528 3.83 7.87 -2.29
C ASN A 528 5.07 6.99 -2.05
N TYR A 529 6.00 6.93 -3.01
CA TYR A 529 7.32 6.32 -2.87
C TYR A 529 8.41 7.40 -2.74
N ALA A 530 8.12 8.43 -1.94
CA ALA A 530 8.94 9.62 -1.84
C ALA A 530 10.40 9.28 -1.45
N ASP A 531 11.33 9.77 -2.25
CA ASP A 531 12.77 9.67 -2.04
C ASP A 531 13.32 11.02 -1.53
N PRO A 532 13.80 11.09 -0.29
CA PRO A 532 14.34 12.35 0.26
C PRO A 532 15.59 12.85 -0.46
N THR A 533 16.24 12.00 -1.27
CA THR A 533 17.44 12.36 -2.04
C THR A 533 17.13 12.90 -3.44
N LEU A 534 15.87 12.83 -3.88
CA LEU A 534 15.44 13.33 -5.18
C LEU A 534 15.42 14.87 -5.17
N THR A 535 16.33 15.50 -5.89
CA THR A 535 16.48 16.96 -5.92
C THR A 535 15.41 17.65 -6.75
N ASP A 536 15.02 17.06 -7.88
CA ASP A 536 13.95 17.56 -8.76
C ASP A 536 12.58 17.00 -8.40
N TRP A 537 12.34 16.77 -7.10
CA TRP A 537 11.12 16.12 -6.62
C TRP A 537 9.82 16.84 -7.02
N ARG A 538 9.86 18.19 -7.08
CA ARG A 538 8.67 19.00 -7.38
C ARG A 538 8.16 18.70 -8.79
N HIS A 539 9.08 18.65 -9.76
CA HIS A 539 8.74 18.25 -11.13
C HIS A 539 8.42 16.76 -11.22
N ALA A 540 9.26 15.91 -10.64
CA ALA A 540 9.12 14.46 -10.75
C ALA A 540 7.79 13.95 -10.16
N TYR A 541 7.32 14.50 -9.02
CA TYR A 541 6.07 14.05 -8.39
C TYR A 541 4.84 14.74 -8.93
N PHE A 542 4.92 16.00 -9.34
CA PHE A 542 3.73 16.82 -9.61
C PHE A 542 3.70 17.41 -11.02
N GLY A 543 4.78 17.35 -11.80
CA GLY A 543 4.86 17.81 -13.17
C GLY A 543 4.21 19.19 -13.35
N THR A 544 3.26 19.28 -14.28
CA THR A 544 2.51 20.51 -14.57
C THR A 544 1.55 20.94 -13.45
N SER A 545 1.24 20.05 -12.49
CA SER A 545 0.38 20.36 -11.33
C SER A 545 1.09 21.12 -10.22
N ALA A 546 2.43 21.16 -10.22
CA ALA A 546 3.25 21.68 -9.13
C ALA A 546 2.92 23.13 -8.73
N ASP A 547 2.76 24.02 -9.70
CA ASP A 547 2.51 25.45 -9.43
C ASP A 547 1.08 25.69 -8.93
N ARG A 548 0.09 24.97 -9.47
CA ARG A 548 -1.29 25.03 -8.98
C ARG A 548 -1.39 24.52 -7.55
N LEU A 549 -0.69 23.42 -7.22
CA LEU A 549 -0.62 22.88 -5.86
C LEU A 549 0.00 23.88 -4.88
N GLY A 550 1.11 24.53 -5.26
CA GLY A 550 1.76 25.56 -4.44
C GLY A 550 0.85 26.75 -4.14
N LYS A 551 0.11 27.25 -5.15
CA LYS A 551 -0.89 28.32 -4.98
C LYS A 551 -2.02 27.91 -4.04
N LEU A 552 -2.57 26.72 -4.21
CA LEU A 552 -3.63 26.19 -3.34
C LEU A 552 -3.13 26.01 -1.91
N ARG A 553 -1.92 25.52 -1.73
CA ARG A 553 -1.33 25.40 -0.41
C ARG A 553 -1.19 26.77 0.28
N GLY A 554 -0.70 27.78 -0.41
CA GLY A 554 -0.66 29.14 0.13
C GLY A 554 -2.01 29.67 0.57
N ARG A 555 -3.11 29.19 -0.02
CA ARG A 555 -4.49 29.53 0.38
C ARG A 555 -4.96 28.76 1.62
N TYR A 556 -4.68 27.44 1.73
CA TYR A 556 -5.21 26.58 2.80
C TYR A 556 -4.26 26.42 4.00
N ASP A 557 -2.97 26.70 3.82
CA ASP A 557 -1.94 26.66 4.86
C ASP A 557 -0.96 27.84 4.71
N PRO A 558 -1.43 29.11 4.79
CA PRO A 558 -0.56 30.29 4.60
C PRO A 558 0.56 30.37 5.65
N GLY A 559 0.31 29.88 6.85
CA GLY A 559 1.29 29.82 7.95
C GLY A 559 2.25 28.63 7.88
N GLN A 560 2.16 27.79 6.85
CA GLN A 560 2.97 26.59 6.65
C GLN A 560 2.99 25.62 7.85
N LEU A 561 1.85 25.52 8.56
CA LEU A 561 1.67 24.69 9.74
C LEU A 561 1.97 23.20 9.46
N PHE A 562 1.62 22.75 8.24
CA PHE A 562 1.85 21.38 7.77
C PHE A 562 3.14 21.23 6.93
N ALA A 563 4.06 22.21 7.01
CA ALA A 563 5.29 22.16 6.24
C ALA A 563 6.17 20.95 6.60
N GLY A 564 6.75 20.36 5.57
CA GLY A 564 7.67 19.25 5.71
C GLY A 564 8.52 19.08 4.44
N PRO A 565 9.52 18.21 4.45
CA PRO A 565 10.32 17.92 3.26
C PRO A 565 9.44 17.53 2.07
N GLN A 566 9.77 18.04 0.88
CA GLN A 566 9.07 17.71 -0.39
C GLN A 566 7.55 17.94 -0.32
N THR A 567 7.11 19.00 0.33
CA THR A 567 5.72 19.47 0.29
C THR A 567 5.56 20.48 -0.86
N PRO A 568 4.58 20.32 -1.79
CA PRO A 568 4.40 21.17 -2.95
C PRO A 568 4.07 22.63 -2.62
#